data_b4a65228cff96981e540288938efda40
#
_entry.id   b4a65228cff96981e540288938efda40
#
_cell.length_a   1.000
_cell.length_b   1.000
_cell.length_c   1.000
_cell.angle_alpha   90.00
_cell.angle_beta   90.00
_cell.angle_gamma   90.00
#
_symmetry.space_group_name_H-M   'P 1'
#
loop_
_entity.id
_entity.type
_entity.pdbx_description
1 polymer ?
#
loop_
_entity_poly.entity_id
_entity_poly.type
_entity_poly.pdbx_seq_one_letter_code
_entity_poly.pdbx_strand_id
1 'polypeptide(L)'
;MSIEHRLNHIAGQLSGHGDVLLHSLDAHTGEALPYAFHQATGDEVEAAAQAAEVAYPSYRSTRPDQRAAFLDAIASELDALGDDFIQDVMRETALPEARIRGERSRTSNQLRLFAEVVRRGDFYAARIDRALPQRTPLPRPDLRQYRIGVGPVAVFGASNFPLAFSTAGGDTASALAAGCPVVFKAHSGHMLTAAHVAAAIDRAVTSSGMPAGVFNMIYGAGVGEALVKHPAIQAVGFTGSLRGGRALCDMAAARPQPIPVFAEMSSINPVIVLPQALQARGEQVATELAASVVLGCGQFCTNPGLVVGIRSPHFEHFLQTLVARMADQGPQTMLNAGTLRSYQNAVQHLLAHPGIQHLAGQPQTGNQAQPQLFKADVSLLLNGDPLLQEEVFGPCTVVVEVADAQQLAEALRHLQGQLTATLIAEPDDLHAFASLVPLLERKAGRLLLNGYPTGVEVSDAMVHGGPYPATSDARGTSVGTLAIDRFLRPVCFQNYPDALLPDALKNANPLGIARLLEGVSSREAV
;
A
#
# COMPACT_ATOMS: atom_id res chain seq x y z
N MET A 1 28.44 -2.25 -24.72
CA MET A 1 27.14 -2.91 -24.94
C MET A 1 26.21 -1.90 -25.60
N SER A 2 25.38 -2.32 -26.54
CA SER A 2 24.32 -1.44 -27.11
C SER A 2 23.29 -1.14 -26.03
N ILE A 3 22.85 0.12 -25.93
CA ILE A 3 21.77 0.52 -25.02
C ILE A 3 20.45 0.04 -25.63
N GLU A 4 19.65 -0.67 -24.83
CA GLU A 4 18.31 -1.10 -25.22
C GLU A 4 17.26 -0.07 -24.77
N HIS A 5 16.44 0.40 -25.71
CA HIS A 5 15.41 1.39 -25.45
C HIS A 5 14.11 0.73 -24.97
N ARG A 6 13.53 1.30 -23.91
CA ARG A 6 12.22 0.91 -23.35
C ARG A 6 11.25 2.07 -23.50
N LEU A 7 10.05 1.78 -23.96
CA LEU A 7 9.03 2.74 -24.35
C LEU A 7 7.83 2.68 -23.42
N ASN A 8 7.03 3.74 -23.40
CA ASN A 8 5.75 3.78 -22.68
C ASN A 8 4.77 2.77 -23.28
N HIS A 9 3.88 2.21 -22.48
CA HIS A 9 2.82 1.30 -22.90
C HIS A 9 1.50 2.08 -22.94
N ILE A 10 0.97 2.35 -24.13
CA ILE A 10 -0.24 3.15 -24.33
C ILE A 10 -1.19 2.43 -25.27
N ALA A 11 -2.38 2.08 -24.82
CA ALA A 11 -3.41 1.39 -25.60
C ALA A 11 -2.89 0.11 -26.30
N GLY A 12 -2.05 -0.67 -25.62
CA GLY A 12 -1.43 -1.90 -26.17
C GLY A 12 -0.34 -1.65 -27.20
N GLN A 13 0.13 -0.41 -27.37
CA GLN A 13 1.22 -0.01 -28.25
C GLN A 13 2.38 0.57 -27.45
N LEU A 14 3.60 0.42 -27.99
CA LEU A 14 4.80 1.05 -27.43
C LEU A 14 4.96 2.45 -28.02
N SER A 15 5.21 3.45 -27.16
CA SER A 15 5.36 4.85 -27.52
C SER A 15 6.59 5.47 -26.85
N GLY A 16 7.37 6.23 -27.57
CA GLY A 16 8.57 6.91 -27.07
C GLY A 16 8.90 8.13 -27.90
N HIS A 17 8.09 9.17 -27.77
CA HIS A 17 8.25 10.43 -28.52
C HIS A 17 9.15 11.46 -27.82
N GLY A 18 9.45 11.25 -26.52
CA GLY A 18 10.26 12.18 -25.74
C GLY A 18 11.76 11.97 -25.97
N ASP A 19 12.52 13.07 -25.99
CA ASP A 19 13.99 13.07 -26.10
C ASP A 19 14.69 12.81 -24.76
N VAL A 20 13.96 12.93 -23.63
CA VAL A 20 14.52 12.71 -22.29
C VAL A 20 14.61 11.22 -22.02
N LEU A 21 15.84 10.74 -21.83
CA LEU A 21 16.11 9.35 -21.49
C LEU A 21 16.42 9.23 -20.00
N LEU A 22 15.77 8.27 -19.36
CA LEU A 22 16.00 7.86 -17.98
C LEU A 22 16.77 6.55 -17.96
N HIS A 23 17.53 6.28 -16.90
CA HIS A 23 18.31 5.07 -16.76
C HIS A 23 17.99 4.38 -15.43
N SER A 24 17.80 3.07 -15.47
CA SER A 24 17.85 2.24 -14.27
C SER A 24 19.29 2.09 -13.81
N LEU A 25 19.47 2.04 -12.50
CA LEU A 25 20.77 1.90 -11.88
C LEU A 25 20.88 0.53 -11.20
N ASP A 26 22.06 -0.03 -11.19
CA ASP A 26 22.40 -1.14 -10.30
C ASP A 26 22.46 -0.61 -8.86
N ALA A 27 21.63 -1.17 -7.98
CA ALA A 27 21.48 -0.65 -6.61
C ALA A 27 22.74 -0.87 -5.74
N HIS A 28 23.59 -1.85 -6.07
CA HIS A 28 24.84 -2.09 -5.34
C HIS A 28 25.96 -1.16 -5.77
N THR A 29 26.10 -0.92 -7.08
CA THR A 29 27.21 -0.16 -7.64
C THR A 29 26.86 1.30 -7.91
N GLY A 30 25.59 1.61 -8.15
CA GLY A 30 25.11 2.91 -8.62
C GLY A 30 25.38 3.15 -10.11
N GLU A 31 25.91 2.18 -10.84
CA GLU A 31 26.18 2.27 -12.27
C GLU A 31 24.88 2.12 -13.09
N ALA A 32 24.83 2.81 -14.23
CA ALA A 32 23.70 2.69 -15.15
C ALA A 32 23.64 1.29 -15.79
N LEU A 33 22.47 0.68 -15.75
CA LEU A 33 22.16 -0.52 -16.51
C LEU A 33 22.07 -0.20 -18.00
N PRO A 34 22.29 -1.16 -18.92
CA PRO A 34 22.29 -0.91 -20.37
C PRO A 34 20.87 -0.71 -20.94
N TYR A 35 20.00 -0.01 -20.22
CA TYR A 35 18.63 0.25 -20.60
C TYR A 35 18.32 1.75 -20.49
N ALA A 36 17.66 2.29 -21.52
CA ALA A 36 17.20 3.67 -21.56
C ALA A 36 15.66 3.70 -21.68
N PHE A 37 15.02 4.45 -20.82
CA PHE A 37 13.56 4.58 -20.74
C PHE A 37 13.16 5.95 -21.26
N HIS A 38 12.26 6.02 -22.27
CA HIS A 38 11.75 7.27 -22.77
C HIS A 38 10.77 7.89 -21.77
N GLN A 39 11.12 9.07 -21.24
CA GLN A 39 10.19 9.83 -20.43
C GLN A 39 8.98 10.22 -21.29
N ALA A 40 7.76 9.98 -20.79
CA ALA A 40 6.56 10.36 -21.49
C ALA A 40 6.47 11.88 -21.70
N THR A 41 6.06 12.29 -22.89
CA THR A 41 5.69 13.67 -23.21
C THR A 41 4.31 14.01 -22.65
N GLY A 42 3.93 15.29 -22.68
CA GLY A 42 2.56 15.71 -22.35
C GLY A 42 1.52 15.03 -23.23
N ASP A 43 1.81 14.89 -24.53
CA ASP A 43 0.90 14.22 -25.49
C ASP A 43 0.77 12.71 -25.20
N GLU A 44 1.82 12.05 -24.73
CA GLU A 44 1.77 10.64 -24.32
C GLU A 44 0.99 10.46 -23.01
N VAL A 45 1.08 11.41 -22.06
CA VAL A 45 0.23 11.41 -20.85
C VAL A 45 -1.24 11.57 -21.24
N GLU A 46 -1.55 12.53 -22.13
CA GLU A 46 -2.89 12.75 -22.69
C GLU A 46 -3.40 11.46 -23.37
N ALA A 47 -2.59 10.86 -24.25
CA ALA A 47 -2.96 9.64 -24.97
C ALA A 47 -3.24 8.47 -24.03
N ALA A 48 -2.44 8.26 -22.99
CA ALA A 48 -2.64 7.21 -21.99
C ALA A 48 -3.93 7.41 -21.18
N ALA A 49 -4.21 8.64 -20.75
CA ALA A 49 -5.40 8.96 -19.99
C ALA A 49 -6.67 8.86 -20.86
N GLN A 50 -6.62 9.31 -22.12
CA GLN A 50 -7.73 9.16 -23.07
C GLN A 50 -7.98 7.69 -23.46
N ALA A 51 -6.93 6.90 -23.64
CA ALA A 51 -7.08 5.47 -23.88
C ALA A 51 -7.81 4.77 -22.74
N ALA A 52 -7.49 5.11 -21.49
CA ALA A 52 -8.18 4.59 -20.32
C ALA A 52 -9.65 5.03 -20.27
N GLU A 53 -9.96 6.30 -20.59
CA GLU A 53 -11.33 6.81 -20.64
C GLU A 53 -12.16 6.11 -21.72
N VAL A 54 -11.60 5.93 -22.92
CA VAL A 54 -12.26 5.20 -24.01
C VAL A 54 -12.50 3.74 -23.66
N ALA A 55 -11.58 3.10 -22.94
CA ALA A 55 -11.72 1.71 -22.51
C ALA A 55 -12.77 1.52 -21.40
N TYR A 56 -13.02 2.52 -20.58
CA TYR A 56 -13.85 2.40 -19.37
C TYR A 56 -15.28 1.89 -19.64
N PRO A 57 -16.07 2.40 -20.60
CA PRO A 57 -17.43 1.94 -20.82
C PRO A 57 -17.52 0.44 -21.16
N SER A 58 -16.62 -0.05 -22.00
CA SER A 58 -16.59 -1.46 -22.40
C SER A 58 -16.02 -2.33 -21.28
N TYR A 59 -14.95 -1.90 -20.60
CA TYR A 59 -14.33 -2.66 -19.53
C TYR A 59 -15.25 -2.81 -18.31
N ARG A 60 -15.89 -1.73 -17.85
CA ARG A 60 -16.85 -1.79 -16.74
C ARG A 60 -18.04 -2.71 -17.01
N SER A 61 -18.38 -2.89 -18.28
CA SER A 61 -19.50 -3.73 -18.74
C SER A 61 -19.13 -5.20 -18.94
N THR A 62 -17.84 -5.56 -18.72
CA THR A 62 -17.41 -6.96 -18.77
C THR A 62 -18.15 -7.78 -17.71
N ARG A 63 -18.50 -9.01 -18.06
CA ARG A 63 -19.07 -9.96 -17.10
C ARG A 63 -18.05 -10.30 -16.01
N PRO A 64 -18.51 -10.61 -14.78
CA PRO A 64 -17.62 -10.97 -13.68
C PRO A 64 -16.65 -12.11 -14.02
N ASP A 65 -17.13 -13.16 -14.74
CA ASP A 65 -16.31 -14.28 -15.18
C ASP A 65 -15.18 -13.87 -16.14
N GLN A 66 -15.48 -12.97 -17.08
CA GLN A 66 -14.48 -12.45 -18.04
C GLN A 66 -13.44 -11.59 -17.35
N ARG A 67 -13.86 -10.68 -16.43
CA ARG A 67 -12.94 -9.84 -15.67
C ARG A 67 -12.06 -10.65 -14.74
N ALA A 68 -12.63 -11.66 -14.07
CA ALA A 68 -11.86 -12.58 -13.23
C ALA A 68 -10.83 -13.38 -14.06
N ALA A 69 -11.22 -13.89 -15.23
CA ALA A 69 -10.31 -14.59 -16.14
C ALA A 69 -9.15 -13.69 -16.61
N PHE A 70 -9.39 -12.40 -16.82
CA PHE A 70 -8.35 -11.42 -17.13
C PHE A 70 -7.35 -11.26 -15.97
N LEU A 71 -7.82 -11.13 -14.72
CA LEU A 71 -6.94 -11.06 -13.54
C LEU A 71 -6.12 -12.35 -13.38
N ASP A 72 -6.71 -13.51 -13.61
CA ASP A 72 -5.99 -14.80 -13.60
C ASP A 72 -4.95 -14.88 -14.73
N ALA A 73 -5.25 -14.33 -15.91
CA ALA A 73 -4.31 -14.26 -17.02
C ALA A 73 -3.10 -13.40 -16.67
N ILE A 74 -3.30 -12.22 -16.05
CA ILE A 74 -2.18 -11.39 -15.55
C ILE A 74 -1.34 -12.18 -14.56
N ALA A 75 -1.96 -12.87 -13.60
CA ALA A 75 -1.25 -13.67 -12.60
C ALA A 75 -0.40 -14.77 -13.27
N SER A 76 -0.93 -15.44 -14.28
CA SER A 76 -0.24 -16.49 -15.02
C SER A 76 0.94 -15.96 -15.85
N GLU A 77 0.78 -14.79 -16.48
CA GLU A 77 1.86 -14.11 -17.20
C GLU A 77 2.99 -13.66 -16.26
N LEU A 78 2.67 -13.23 -15.04
CA LEU A 78 3.69 -12.91 -14.01
C LEU A 78 4.43 -14.15 -13.54
N ASP A 79 3.73 -15.26 -13.31
CA ASP A 79 4.36 -16.52 -12.89
C ASP A 79 5.27 -17.10 -14.00
N ALA A 80 4.99 -16.80 -15.26
CA ALA A 80 5.78 -17.21 -16.41
C ALA A 80 7.08 -16.39 -16.60
N LEU A 81 7.26 -15.26 -15.90
CA LEU A 81 8.50 -14.49 -15.94
C LEU A 81 9.65 -15.33 -15.35
N GLY A 82 10.69 -15.56 -16.15
CA GLY A 82 11.79 -16.46 -15.84
C GLY A 82 12.83 -15.88 -14.89
N ASP A 83 13.97 -16.59 -14.80
CA ASP A 83 15.07 -16.22 -13.90
C ASP A 83 15.76 -14.90 -14.30
N ASP A 84 15.85 -14.59 -15.59
CA ASP A 84 16.41 -13.32 -16.07
C ASP A 84 15.65 -12.13 -15.48
N PHE A 85 14.31 -12.22 -15.42
CA PHE A 85 13.49 -11.21 -14.75
C PHE A 85 13.85 -11.07 -13.26
N ILE A 86 14.01 -12.19 -12.55
CA ILE A 86 14.40 -12.15 -11.13
C ILE A 86 15.76 -11.45 -10.95
N GLN A 87 16.73 -11.74 -11.82
CA GLN A 87 18.05 -11.10 -11.78
C GLN A 87 17.97 -9.59 -12.06
N ASP A 88 17.15 -9.17 -13.02
CA ASP A 88 16.94 -7.75 -13.30
C ASP A 88 16.34 -7.01 -12.10
N VAL A 89 15.32 -7.58 -11.43
CA VAL A 89 14.75 -7.00 -10.21
C VAL A 89 15.78 -6.90 -9.10
N MET A 90 16.61 -7.94 -8.89
CA MET A 90 17.69 -7.94 -7.90
C MET A 90 18.71 -6.83 -8.17
N ARG A 91 19.07 -6.61 -9.43
CA ARG A 91 20.02 -5.55 -9.82
C ARG A 91 19.47 -4.15 -9.55
N GLU A 92 18.19 -3.90 -9.90
CA GLU A 92 17.55 -2.59 -9.68
C GLU A 92 17.30 -2.28 -8.21
N THR A 93 17.20 -3.30 -7.32
CA THR A 93 16.67 -3.11 -5.96
C THR A 93 17.60 -3.57 -4.84
N ALA A 94 18.66 -4.32 -5.13
CA ALA A 94 19.49 -5.04 -4.16
C ALA A 94 18.70 -6.00 -3.24
N LEU A 95 17.45 -6.32 -3.56
CA LEU A 95 16.67 -7.28 -2.80
C LEU A 95 17.12 -8.72 -3.11
N PRO A 96 17.19 -9.62 -2.12
CA PRO A 96 17.65 -10.99 -2.34
C PRO A 96 16.65 -11.80 -3.16
N GLU A 97 17.15 -12.78 -3.90
CA GLU A 97 16.37 -13.65 -4.80
C GLU A 97 15.15 -14.26 -4.14
N ALA A 98 15.30 -14.83 -2.95
CA ALA A 98 14.18 -15.46 -2.22
C ALA A 98 13.05 -14.47 -1.93
N ARG A 99 13.40 -13.19 -1.61
CA ARG A 99 12.43 -12.12 -1.42
C ARG A 99 11.68 -11.80 -2.70
N ILE A 100 12.37 -11.69 -3.85
CA ILE A 100 11.74 -11.36 -5.13
C ILE A 100 10.83 -12.49 -5.61
N ARG A 101 11.27 -13.75 -5.50
CA ARG A 101 10.43 -14.92 -5.83
C ARG A 101 9.18 -14.98 -4.96
N GLY A 102 9.32 -14.75 -3.65
CA GLY A 102 8.19 -14.67 -2.73
C GLY A 102 7.24 -13.51 -3.07
N GLU A 103 7.78 -12.35 -3.42
CA GLU A 103 6.99 -11.18 -3.78
C GLU A 103 6.24 -11.36 -5.12
N ARG A 104 6.86 -12.02 -6.12
CA ARG A 104 6.19 -12.41 -7.35
C ARG A 104 4.98 -13.31 -7.07
N SER A 105 5.19 -14.38 -6.28
CA SER A 105 4.10 -15.29 -5.90
C SER A 105 3.00 -14.58 -5.11
N ARG A 106 3.36 -13.66 -4.22
CA ARG A 106 2.40 -12.83 -3.48
C ARG A 106 1.58 -11.95 -4.43
N THR A 107 2.20 -11.37 -5.45
CA THR A 107 1.54 -10.48 -6.42
C THR A 107 0.56 -11.27 -7.29
N SER A 108 0.98 -12.42 -7.84
CA SER A 108 0.09 -13.28 -8.63
C SER A 108 -1.05 -13.87 -7.80
N ASN A 109 -0.81 -14.25 -6.53
CA ASN A 109 -1.87 -14.72 -5.64
C ASN A 109 -2.86 -13.61 -5.27
N GLN A 110 -2.42 -12.36 -5.13
CA GLN A 110 -3.32 -11.23 -4.90
C GLN A 110 -4.23 -10.96 -6.11
N LEU A 111 -3.73 -11.09 -7.34
CA LEU A 111 -4.55 -11.01 -8.55
C LEU A 111 -5.60 -12.12 -8.58
N ARG A 112 -5.24 -13.36 -8.25
CA ARG A 112 -6.17 -14.50 -8.12
C ARG A 112 -7.22 -14.27 -7.02
N LEU A 113 -6.81 -13.72 -5.88
CA LEU A 113 -7.75 -13.34 -4.83
C LEU A 113 -8.78 -12.32 -5.32
N PHE A 114 -8.35 -11.30 -6.07
CA PHE A 114 -9.29 -10.35 -6.68
C PHE A 114 -10.15 -10.97 -7.77
N ALA A 115 -9.64 -11.95 -8.53
CA ALA A 115 -10.46 -12.74 -9.45
C ALA A 115 -11.59 -13.47 -8.71
N GLU A 116 -11.30 -14.05 -7.55
CA GLU A 116 -12.33 -14.68 -6.70
C GLU A 116 -13.32 -13.65 -6.12
N VAL A 117 -12.87 -12.46 -5.70
CA VAL A 117 -13.75 -11.36 -5.26
C VAL A 117 -14.72 -10.98 -6.38
N VAL A 118 -14.22 -10.87 -7.62
CA VAL A 118 -15.05 -10.54 -8.78
C VAL A 118 -16.07 -11.64 -9.07
N ARG A 119 -15.68 -12.92 -9.00
CA ARG A 119 -16.61 -14.07 -9.17
C ARG A 119 -17.67 -14.12 -8.07
N ARG A 120 -17.28 -13.85 -6.84
CA ARG A 120 -18.16 -13.80 -5.67
C ARG A 120 -19.22 -12.71 -5.79
N GLY A 121 -18.85 -11.56 -6.40
CA GLY A 121 -19.72 -10.44 -6.70
C GLY A 121 -20.23 -9.66 -5.48
N ASP A 122 -19.74 -9.94 -4.27
CA ASP A 122 -20.12 -9.25 -3.04
C ASP A 122 -19.67 -7.77 -3.02
N PHE A 123 -18.62 -7.43 -3.75
CA PHE A 123 -18.16 -6.05 -3.95
C PHE A 123 -19.23 -5.13 -4.58
N TYR A 124 -20.19 -5.67 -5.32
CA TYR A 124 -21.33 -4.89 -5.81
C TYR A 124 -22.17 -4.32 -4.67
N ALA A 125 -22.18 -4.96 -3.50
CA ALA A 125 -22.98 -4.59 -2.33
C ALA A 125 -24.44 -4.27 -2.72
N ALA A 126 -25.03 -5.09 -3.60
CA ALA A 126 -26.33 -4.86 -4.19
C ALA A 126 -27.44 -4.86 -3.13
N ARG A 127 -28.34 -3.86 -3.19
CA ARG A 127 -29.45 -3.66 -2.26
C ARG A 127 -30.73 -3.40 -3.06
N ILE A 128 -31.82 -4.02 -2.64
CA ILE A 128 -33.13 -3.89 -3.29
C ILE A 128 -34.20 -3.67 -2.21
N ASP A 129 -34.85 -2.53 -2.29
CA ASP A 129 -36.03 -2.17 -1.52
C ASP A 129 -37.21 -2.02 -2.49
N ARG A 130 -38.15 -2.99 -2.47
CA ARG A 130 -39.31 -2.98 -3.38
C ARG A 130 -40.27 -1.84 -3.07
N ALA A 131 -41.02 -1.44 -4.08
CA ALA A 131 -42.09 -0.46 -3.91
C ALA A 131 -43.11 -0.88 -2.84
N LEU A 132 -43.51 0.06 -2.00
CA LEU A 132 -44.61 -0.07 -1.03
C LEU A 132 -45.63 1.04 -1.28
N PRO A 133 -46.49 0.90 -2.32
CA PRO A 133 -47.37 1.96 -2.74
C PRO A 133 -48.44 2.29 -1.70
N GLN A 134 -48.77 1.35 -0.81
CA GLN A 134 -49.79 1.51 0.25
C GLN A 134 -49.21 1.94 1.60
N ARG A 135 -47.90 2.16 1.69
CA ARG A 135 -47.23 2.58 2.94
C ARG A 135 -47.70 3.98 3.34
N THR A 136 -48.07 4.14 4.62
CA THR A 136 -48.39 5.44 5.23
C THR A 136 -47.20 5.91 6.10
N PRO A 137 -46.99 7.23 6.27
CA PRO A 137 -47.71 8.36 5.69
C PRO A 137 -47.36 8.63 4.21
N LEU A 138 -46.27 8.06 3.69
CA LEU A 138 -45.86 8.22 2.29
C LEU A 138 -45.52 6.86 1.66
N PRO A 139 -45.91 6.62 0.40
CA PRO A 139 -45.47 5.46 -0.38
C PRO A 139 -43.93 5.38 -0.47
N ARG A 140 -43.39 4.15 -0.56
CA ARG A 140 -42.00 3.93 -0.89
C ARG A 140 -41.91 3.55 -2.38
N PRO A 141 -41.05 4.22 -3.17
CA PRO A 141 -40.72 3.78 -4.54
C PRO A 141 -39.88 2.51 -4.53
N ASP A 142 -39.72 1.82 -5.67
CA ASP A 142 -38.71 0.77 -5.87
C ASP A 142 -37.33 1.43 -5.93
N LEU A 143 -36.41 0.99 -5.05
CA LEU A 143 -35.06 1.51 -4.93
C LEU A 143 -34.07 0.36 -5.03
N ARG A 144 -33.13 0.45 -5.96
CA ARG A 144 -32.08 -0.55 -6.18
C ARG A 144 -30.73 0.10 -6.28
N GLN A 145 -29.80 -0.32 -5.44
CA GLN A 145 -28.45 0.24 -5.35
C GLN A 145 -27.43 -0.86 -5.62
N TYR A 146 -26.37 -0.51 -6.35
CA TYR A 146 -25.16 -1.30 -6.45
C TYR A 146 -23.94 -0.39 -6.59
N ARG A 147 -22.73 -0.98 -6.55
CA ARG A 147 -21.48 -0.24 -6.74
C ARG A 147 -20.92 -0.44 -8.15
N ILE A 148 -20.32 0.60 -8.70
CA ILE A 148 -19.62 0.61 -9.98
C ILE A 148 -18.21 1.17 -9.81
N GLY A 149 -17.30 0.84 -10.71
CA GLY A 149 -15.99 1.47 -10.78
C GLY A 149 -16.09 2.98 -10.97
N VAL A 150 -15.18 3.73 -10.35
CA VAL A 150 -15.20 5.22 -10.39
C VAL A 150 -14.83 5.79 -11.76
N GLY A 151 -14.07 5.07 -12.58
CA GLY A 151 -13.50 5.51 -13.85
C GLY A 151 -11.99 5.20 -13.93
N PRO A 152 -11.25 5.79 -14.87
CA PRO A 152 -9.80 5.60 -14.96
C PRO A 152 -9.07 5.99 -13.68
N VAL A 153 -8.10 5.16 -13.27
CA VAL A 153 -7.32 5.32 -12.04
C VAL A 153 -5.86 5.54 -12.38
N ALA A 154 -5.26 6.61 -11.84
CA ALA A 154 -3.81 6.79 -11.87
C ALA A 154 -3.19 6.01 -10.70
N VAL A 155 -2.19 5.15 -10.98
CA VAL A 155 -1.49 4.38 -9.96
C VAL A 155 -0.01 4.71 -9.96
N PHE A 156 0.55 4.95 -8.76
CA PHE A 156 1.95 5.27 -8.56
C PHE A 156 2.63 4.14 -7.79
N GLY A 157 3.66 3.53 -8.38
CA GLY A 157 4.38 2.42 -7.77
C GLY A 157 5.22 2.83 -6.58
N ALA A 158 5.28 1.98 -5.55
CA ALA A 158 6.17 2.11 -4.41
C ALA A 158 7.59 1.64 -4.74
N SER A 159 8.60 2.12 -4.00
CA SER A 159 9.99 1.74 -4.22
C SER A 159 10.35 0.38 -3.61
N ASN A 160 9.83 0.07 -2.44
CA ASN A 160 10.26 -1.03 -1.57
C ASN A 160 9.57 -2.37 -1.82
N PHE A 161 8.55 -2.37 -2.67
CA PHE A 161 7.85 -3.56 -3.14
C PHE A 161 7.69 -3.47 -4.66
N PRO A 162 8.74 -3.80 -5.43
CA PRO A 162 8.78 -3.58 -6.87
C PRO A 162 7.75 -4.37 -7.67
N LEU A 163 7.10 -5.36 -7.05
CA LEU A 163 6.04 -6.18 -7.65
C LEU A 163 4.71 -5.97 -6.92
N ALA A 164 4.66 -6.21 -5.59
CA ALA A 164 3.42 -6.28 -4.81
C ALA A 164 2.71 -4.93 -4.63
N PHE A 165 3.44 -3.80 -4.68
CA PHE A 165 2.90 -2.44 -4.62
C PHE A 165 3.37 -1.59 -5.82
N SER A 166 3.54 -2.25 -6.97
CA SER A 166 3.97 -1.61 -8.20
C SER A 166 3.05 -1.98 -9.37
N THR A 167 3.59 -2.23 -10.57
CA THR A 167 2.88 -2.28 -11.85
C THR A 167 1.65 -3.19 -11.88
N ALA A 168 1.73 -4.41 -11.35
CA ALA A 168 0.61 -5.34 -11.18
C ALA A 168 0.21 -5.52 -9.71
N GLY A 169 0.64 -4.61 -8.84
CA GLY A 169 0.44 -4.70 -7.40
C GLY A 169 -0.98 -4.36 -6.95
N GLY A 170 -1.14 -4.19 -5.62
CA GLY A 170 -2.45 -4.07 -4.98
C GLY A 170 -3.36 -3.00 -5.54
N ASP A 171 -2.86 -1.81 -5.83
CA ASP A 171 -3.68 -0.72 -6.36
C ASP A 171 -4.13 -0.99 -7.80
N THR A 172 -3.23 -1.48 -8.66
CA THR A 172 -3.59 -1.89 -10.03
C THR A 172 -4.57 -3.06 -10.03
N ALA A 173 -4.31 -4.10 -9.24
CA ALA A 173 -5.16 -5.29 -9.17
C ALA A 173 -6.57 -4.95 -8.66
N SER A 174 -6.69 -4.14 -7.59
CA SER A 174 -7.98 -3.75 -7.03
C SER A 174 -8.74 -2.76 -7.93
N ALA A 175 -8.06 -1.84 -8.62
CA ALA A 175 -8.69 -0.96 -9.61
C ALA A 175 -9.24 -1.75 -10.80
N LEU A 176 -8.45 -2.67 -11.36
CA LEU A 176 -8.89 -3.56 -12.44
C LEU A 176 -10.07 -4.44 -11.98
N ALA A 177 -10.02 -5.00 -10.77
CA ALA A 177 -11.14 -5.78 -10.21
C ALA A 177 -12.42 -4.96 -10.08
N ALA A 178 -12.30 -3.68 -9.69
CA ALA A 178 -13.43 -2.73 -9.62
C ALA A 178 -14.02 -2.37 -11.00
N GLY A 179 -13.36 -2.74 -12.11
CA GLY A 179 -13.74 -2.37 -13.47
C GLY A 179 -13.23 -1.00 -13.90
N CYS A 180 -12.14 -0.54 -13.29
CA CYS A 180 -11.47 0.72 -13.61
C CYS A 180 -10.24 0.46 -14.48
N PRO A 181 -10.10 1.09 -15.66
CA PRO A 181 -8.83 1.12 -16.38
C PRO A 181 -7.76 1.84 -15.59
N VAL A 182 -6.50 1.47 -15.82
CA VAL A 182 -5.36 1.97 -15.07
C VAL A 182 -4.36 2.69 -15.97
N VAL A 183 -3.89 3.85 -15.53
CA VAL A 183 -2.68 4.48 -16.03
C VAL A 183 -1.62 4.43 -14.92
N PHE A 184 -0.67 3.53 -15.09
CA PHE A 184 0.40 3.30 -14.12
C PHE A 184 1.59 4.21 -14.40
N LYS A 185 2.06 4.94 -13.39
CA LYS A 185 3.31 5.69 -13.45
C LYS A 185 4.43 4.87 -12.83
N ALA A 186 5.39 4.41 -13.63
CA ALA A 186 6.50 3.59 -13.19
C ALA A 186 7.38 4.30 -12.16
N HIS A 187 7.83 3.56 -11.13
CA HIS A 187 8.76 4.08 -10.15
C HIS A 187 10.18 4.13 -10.73
N SER A 188 10.89 5.25 -10.54
CA SER A 188 12.22 5.47 -11.11
C SER A 188 13.31 4.51 -10.59
N GLY A 189 13.08 3.87 -9.44
CA GLY A 189 14.04 2.94 -8.82
C GLY A 189 14.01 1.52 -9.40
N HIS A 190 13.00 1.17 -10.24
CA HIS A 190 12.87 -0.17 -10.82
C HIS A 190 12.07 -0.15 -12.12
N MET A 191 12.51 0.67 -13.07
CA MET A 191 11.83 0.86 -14.36
C MET A 191 11.90 -0.36 -15.26
N LEU A 192 12.99 -1.13 -15.23
CA LEU A 192 13.12 -2.37 -16.00
C LEU A 192 12.14 -3.44 -15.49
N THR A 193 12.03 -3.59 -14.18
CA THR A 193 11.01 -4.42 -13.54
C THR A 193 9.61 -4.03 -14.01
N ALA A 194 9.29 -2.73 -14.02
CA ALA A 194 8.00 -2.22 -14.48
C ALA A 194 7.75 -2.56 -15.97
N ALA A 195 8.77 -2.45 -16.83
CA ALA A 195 8.67 -2.80 -18.25
C ALA A 195 8.31 -4.28 -18.48
N HIS A 196 8.98 -5.19 -17.76
CA HIS A 196 8.69 -6.63 -17.84
C HIS A 196 7.25 -6.94 -17.41
N VAL A 197 6.81 -6.35 -16.30
CA VAL A 197 5.46 -6.55 -15.77
C VAL A 197 4.40 -5.94 -16.68
N ALA A 198 4.64 -4.75 -17.23
CA ALA A 198 3.72 -4.13 -18.18
C ALA A 198 3.55 -4.97 -19.46
N ALA A 199 4.65 -5.51 -20.01
CA ALA A 199 4.59 -6.41 -21.14
C ALA A 199 3.79 -7.70 -20.83
N ALA A 200 3.89 -8.23 -19.60
CA ALA A 200 3.08 -9.35 -19.14
C ALA A 200 1.57 -8.98 -19.09
N ILE A 201 1.24 -7.79 -18.57
CA ILE A 201 -0.15 -7.31 -18.55
C ILE A 201 -0.68 -7.13 -19.98
N ASP A 202 0.09 -6.57 -20.91
CA ASP A 202 -0.32 -6.38 -22.31
C ASP A 202 -0.63 -7.72 -23.01
N ARG A 203 0.16 -8.78 -22.73
CA ARG A 203 -0.15 -10.13 -23.22
C ARG A 203 -1.47 -10.66 -22.64
N ALA A 204 -1.71 -10.43 -21.33
CA ALA A 204 -2.97 -10.81 -20.69
C ALA A 204 -4.16 -10.02 -21.25
N VAL A 205 -4.03 -8.72 -21.52
CA VAL A 205 -5.05 -7.89 -22.18
C VAL A 205 -5.43 -8.49 -23.54
N THR A 206 -4.42 -8.81 -24.35
CA THR A 206 -4.60 -9.36 -25.68
C THR A 206 -5.26 -10.75 -25.64
N SER A 207 -4.74 -11.66 -24.82
CA SER A 207 -5.26 -13.05 -24.73
C SER A 207 -6.65 -13.14 -24.13
N SER A 208 -7.03 -12.19 -23.26
CA SER A 208 -8.36 -12.12 -22.64
C SER A 208 -9.37 -11.29 -23.44
N GLY A 209 -8.97 -10.68 -24.56
CA GLY A 209 -9.83 -9.82 -25.38
C GLY A 209 -10.33 -8.57 -24.64
N MET A 210 -9.55 -8.04 -23.70
CA MET A 210 -9.88 -6.80 -23.01
C MET A 210 -9.57 -5.58 -23.89
N PRO A 211 -10.26 -4.43 -23.66
CA PRO A 211 -9.98 -3.21 -24.43
C PRO A 211 -8.53 -2.76 -24.22
N ALA A 212 -7.86 -2.37 -25.32
CA ALA A 212 -6.44 -2.06 -25.32
C ALA A 212 -6.02 -0.97 -24.30
N GLY A 213 -6.89 0.00 -24.03
CA GLY A 213 -6.64 1.07 -23.03
C GLY A 213 -6.94 0.67 -21.58
N VAL A 214 -7.27 -0.59 -21.28
CA VAL A 214 -7.56 -1.02 -19.90
C VAL A 214 -6.34 -0.90 -18.98
N PHE A 215 -5.16 -1.04 -19.55
CA PHE A 215 -3.89 -0.79 -18.84
C PHE A 215 -2.97 0.05 -19.71
N ASN A 216 -2.33 1.06 -19.10
CA ASN A 216 -1.33 1.91 -19.71
C ASN A 216 -0.21 2.13 -18.69
N MET A 217 1.03 2.32 -19.16
CA MET A 217 2.16 2.63 -18.29
C MET A 217 3.06 3.70 -18.90
N ILE A 218 3.44 4.68 -18.07
CA ILE A 218 4.31 5.79 -18.48
C ILE A 218 5.51 5.94 -17.55
N TYR A 219 6.63 6.40 -18.11
CA TYR A 219 7.85 6.72 -17.37
C TYR A 219 8.01 8.24 -17.23
N GLY A 220 8.63 8.68 -16.15
CA GLY A 220 9.07 10.07 -15.99
C GLY A 220 8.88 10.63 -14.59
N ALA A 221 9.70 11.63 -14.24
CA ALA A 221 9.63 12.30 -12.94
C ALA A 221 8.49 13.34 -12.87
N GLY A 222 8.34 14.17 -13.89
CA GLY A 222 7.35 15.26 -13.89
C GLY A 222 5.95 14.88 -14.39
N VAL A 223 5.80 13.72 -15.01
CA VAL A 223 4.53 13.29 -15.64
C VAL A 223 3.42 12.98 -14.64
N GLY A 224 3.76 12.70 -13.39
CA GLY A 224 2.77 12.38 -12.36
C GLY A 224 1.80 13.53 -12.06
N GLU A 225 2.27 14.77 -12.07
CA GLU A 225 1.44 15.96 -11.88
C GLU A 225 0.44 16.11 -13.04
N ALA A 226 0.90 15.99 -14.28
CA ALA A 226 0.05 16.07 -15.47
C ALA A 226 -1.03 14.98 -15.43
N LEU A 227 -0.65 13.76 -15.04
CA LEU A 227 -1.57 12.62 -14.92
C LEU A 227 -2.65 12.87 -13.85
N VAL A 228 -2.28 13.33 -12.64
CA VAL A 228 -3.26 13.61 -11.57
C VAL A 228 -4.20 14.74 -11.95
N LYS A 229 -3.71 15.75 -12.67
CA LYS A 229 -4.53 16.90 -13.14
C LYS A 229 -5.42 16.57 -14.34
N HIS A 230 -5.18 15.45 -15.01
CA HIS A 230 -5.91 15.10 -16.23
C HIS A 230 -7.40 14.83 -15.94
N PRO A 231 -8.35 15.44 -16.71
CA PRO A 231 -9.79 15.35 -16.41
C PRO A 231 -10.35 13.93 -16.50
N ALA A 232 -9.83 13.06 -17.33
CA ALA A 232 -10.26 11.67 -17.45
C ALA A 232 -9.96 10.83 -16.19
N ILE A 233 -8.93 11.17 -15.41
CA ILE A 233 -8.58 10.44 -14.18
C ILE A 233 -9.60 10.73 -13.09
N GLN A 234 -10.14 9.67 -12.48
CA GLN A 234 -11.23 9.72 -11.50
C GLN A 234 -10.81 9.33 -10.08
N ALA A 235 -9.65 8.72 -9.90
CA ALA A 235 -9.05 8.43 -8.60
C ALA A 235 -7.54 8.23 -8.75
N VAL A 236 -6.83 8.31 -7.63
CA VAL A 236 -5.39 8.04 -7.54
C VAL A 236 -5.14 6.98 -6.48
N GLY A 237 -4.33 5.96 -6.80
CA GLY A 237 -3.72 5.03 -5.87
C GLY A 237 -2.24 5.36 -5.71
N PHE A 238 -1.76 5.44 -4.48
CA PHE A 238 -0.37 5.80 -4.16
C PHE A 238 0.12 5.07 -2.92
N THR A 239 1.35 4.59 -2.97
CA THR A 239 2.09 4.13 -1.79
C THR A 239 3.47 4.77 -1.81
N GLY A 240 3.84 5.45 -0.72
CA GLY A 240 5.14 6.13 -0.64
C GLY A 240 5.25 7.11 0.53
N SER A 241 6.12 8.11 0.40
CA SER A 241 6.37 9.08 1.48
C SER A 241 5.16 9.98 1.78
N LEU A 242 5.04 10.44 3.03
CA LEU A 242 4.03 11.42 3.44
C LEU A 242 4.04 12.67 2.54
N ARG A 243 5.24 13.19 2.23
CA ARG A 243 5.38 14.36 1.34
C ARG A 243 4.82 14.11 -0.05
N GLY A 244 5.10 12.93 -0.62
CA GLY A 244 4.60 12.55 -1.96
C GLY A 244 3.09 12.38 -1.97
N GLY A 245 2.54 11.62 -1.03
CA GLY A 245 1.10 11.40 -0.91
C GLY A 245 0.34 12.70 -0.64
N ARG A 246 0.86 13.55 0.23
CA ARG A 246 0.26 14.85 0.53
C ARG A 246 0.23 15.77 -0.71
N ALA A 247 1.32 15.82 -1.47
CA ALA A 247 1.37 16.60 -2.71
C ALA A 247 0.32 16.14 -3.74
N LEU A 248 0.12 14.82 -3.88
CA LEU A 248 -0.93 14.27 -4.76
C LEU A 248 -2.33 14.62 -4.26
N CYS A 249 -2.57 14.55 -2.94
CA CYS A 249 -3.85 14.96 -2.34
C CYS A 249 -4.16 16.43 -2.62
N ASP A 250 -3.19 17.31 -2.43
CA ASP A 250 -3.35 18.75 -2.65
C ASP A 250 -3.61 19.07 -4.13
N MET A 251 -2.88 18.42 -5.05
CA MET A 251 -3.11 18.54 -6.49
C MET A 251 -4.51 18.06 -6.91
N ALA A 252 -4.94 16.90 -6.40
CA ALA A 252 -6.24 16.34 -6.71
C ALA A 252 -7.39 17.19 -6.16
N ALA A 253 -7.24 17.75 -4.96
CA ALA A 253 -8.21 18.66 -4.34
C ALA A 253 -8.32 20.01 -5.07
N ALA A 254 -7.22 20.49 -5.66
CA ALA A 254 -7.18 21.75 -6.39
C ALA A 254 -7.76 21.68 -7.83
N ARG A 255 -8.15 20.49 -8.31
CA ARG A 255 -8.76 20.33 -9.64
C ARG A 255 -10.14 21.02 -9.70
N PRO A 256 -10.59 21.51 -10.90
CA PRO A 256 -11.96 21.96 -11.08
C PRO A 256 -13.03 20.94 -10.66
N GLN A 257 -12.72 19.64 -10.87
CA GLN A 257 -13.47 18.50 -10.33
C GLN A 257 -12.53 17.71 -9.44
N PRO A 258 -12.56 17.88 -8.11
CA PRO A 258 -11.72 17.13 -7.18
C PRO A 258 -11.96 15.62 -7.26
N ILE A 259 -10.89 14.85 -7.11
CA ILE A 259 -10.95 13.38 -7.09
C ILE A 259 -10.31 12.82 -5.82
N PRO A 260 -10.72 11.62 -5.38
CA PRO A 260 -10.11 10.97 -4.23
C PRO A 260 -8.67 10.52 -4.55
N VAL A 261 -7.80 10.63 -3.55
CA VAL A 261 -6.46 10.05 -3.54
C VAL A 261 -6.40 9.07 -2.38
N PHE A 262 -6.17 7.82 -2.70
CA PHE A 262 -5.98 6.73 -1.74
C PHE A 262 -4.48 6.50 -1.57
N ALA A 263 -3.89 7.28 -0.66
CA ALA A 263 -2.46 7.25 -0.39
C ALA A 263 -2.18 6.50 0.92
N GLU A 264 -1.33 5.48 0.85
CA GLU A 264 -0.63 4.93 2.00
C GLU A 264 0.71 5.65 2.12
N MET A 265 1.02 6.17 3.32
CA MET A 265 2.11 7.11 3.52
C MET A 265 3.03 6.65 4.65
N SER A 266 3.23 7.50 5.65
CA SER A 266 4.23 7.32 6.70
C SER A 266 3.65 6.70 7.97
N SER A 267 4.40 5.78 8.60
CA SER A 267 4.06 5.18 9.90
C SER A 267 5.31 4.85 10.70
N ILE A 268 5.27 5.07 12.01
CA ILE A 268 6.36 4.68 12.93
C ILE A 268 6.08 3.35 13.65
N ASN A 269 4.90 2.78 13.48
CA ASN A 269 4.51 1.42 13.90
C ASN A 269 4.93 1.10 15.35
N PRO A 270 4.35 1.75 16.36
CA PRO A 270 4.79 1.62 17.73
C PRO A 270 4.66 0.19 18.27
N VAL A 271 5.70 -0.26 18.95
CA VAL A 271 5.73 -1.52 19.71
C VAL A 271 5.73 -1.18 21.20
N ILE A 272 4.67 -1.58 21.90
CA ILE A 272 4.49 -1.39 23.32
C ILE A 272 4.89 -2.67 24.04
N VAL A 273 5.96 -2.61 24.83
CA VAL A 273 6.48 -3.75 25.59
C VAL A 273 6.02 -3.66 27.03
N LEU A 274 5.20 -4.65 27.48
CA LEU A 274 4.55 -4.62 28.78
C LEU A 274 5.36 -5.39 29.84
N PRO A 275 5.19 -5.06 31.15
CA PRO A 275 6.08 -5.50 32.20
C PRO A 275 6.20 -7.01 32.38
N GLN A 276 5.08 -7.77 32.34
CA GLN A 276 5.12 -9.21 32.54
C GLN A 276 5.79 -9.93 31.37
N ALA A 277 5.55 -9.46 30.14
CA ALA A 277 6.24 -9.98 28.97
C ALA A 277 7.76 -9.77 29.05
N LEU A 278 8.19 -8.60 29.49
CA LEU A 278 9.62 -8.34 29.70
C LEU A 278 10.23 -9.17 30.84
N GLN A 279 9.47 -9.42 31.91
CA GLN A 279 9.89 -10.32 32.97
C GLN A 279 10.04 -11.76 32.50
N ALA A 280 9.09 -12.25 31.69
CA ALA A 280 9.05 -13.63 31.24
C ALA A 280 10.05 -13.94 30.12
N ARG A 281 10.21 -13.02 29.15
CA ARG A 281 10.94 -13.27 27.90
C ARG A 281 11.61 -12.02 27.28
N GLY A 282 12.07 -11.07 28.12
CA GLY A 282 12.65 -9.81 27.67
C GLY A 282 13.82 -9.96 26.70
N GLU A 283 14.72 -10.92 26.87
CA GLU A 283 15.83 -11.20 25.95
C GLU A 283 15.37 -11.69 24.57
N GLN A 284 14.36 -12.57 24.56
CA GLN A 284 13.75 -13.06 23.32
C GLN A 284 13.09 -11.88 22.57
N VAL A 285 12.29 -11.08 23.27
CA VAL A 285 11.63 -9.89 22.70
C VAL A 285 12.65 -8.92 22.08
N ALA A 286 13.74 -8.64 22.79
CA ALA A 286 14.81 -7.77 22.27
C ALA A 286 15.48 -8.33 21.00
N THR A 287 15.72 -9.64 20.99
CA THR A 287 16.36 -10.32 19.86
C THR A 287 15.46 -10.32 18.62
N GLU A 288 14.19 -10.66 18.79
CA GLU A 288 13.18 -10.67 17.71
C GLU A 288 12.90 -9.26 17.18
N LEU A 289 12.84 -8.26 18.07
CA LEU A 289 12.64 -6.86 17.69
C LEU A 289 13.82 -6.36 16.85
N ALA A 290 15.06 -6.61 17.27
CA ALA A 290 16.24 -6.23 16.49
C ALA A 290 16.20 -6.85 15.09
N ALA A 291 15.86 -8.14 14.98
CA ALA A 291 15.71 -8.82 13.70
C ALA A 291 14.61 -8.19 12.83
N SER A 292 13.48 -7.80 13.43
CA SER A 292 12.39 -7.12 12.71
C SER A 292 12.81 -5.73 12.21
N VAL A 293 13.53 -4.94 13.02
CA VAL A 293 13.99 -3.59 12.65
C VAL A 293 14.94 -3.62 11.46
N VAL A 294 15.83 -4.61 11.37
CA VAL A 294 16.82 -4.68 10.30
C VAL A 294 16.39 -5.50 9.08
N LEU A 295 15.26 -6.18 9.15
CA LEU A 295 14.73 -7.00 8.05
C LEU A 295 14.61 -6.17 6.77
N GLY A 296 15.22 -6.65 5.68
CA GLY A 296 15.21 -5.95 4.40
C GLY A 296 15.75 -4.52 4.47
N CYS A 297 16.77 -4.31 5.29
CA CYS A 297 17.34 -2.99 5.57
C CYS A 297 16.33 -2.01 6.20
N GLY A 298 15.35 -2.50 6.97
CA GLY A 298 14.28 -1.69 7.58
C GLY A 298 13.36 -0.99 6.58
N GLN A 299 13.38 -1.36 5.30
CA GLN A 299 12.63 -0.69 4.23
C GLN A 299 11.21 -1.23 4.09
N PHE A 300 10.49 -1.31 5.20
CA PHE A 300 9.08 -1.69 5.26
C PHE A 300 8.24 -0.52 5.79
N CYS A 301 7.08 -0.28 5.18
CA CYS A 301 6.10 0.68 5.70
C CYS A 301 5.63 0.33 7.12
N THR A 302 5.79 -0.92 7.53
CA THR A 302 5.48 -1.43 8.87
C THR A 302 6.74 -1.68 9.72
N ASN A 303 7.89 -1.06 9.40
CA ASN A 303 9.08 -1.19 10.25
C ASN A 303 8.81 -0.63 11.65
N PRO A 304 9.17 -1.34 12.77
CA PRO A 304 8.97 -0.85 14.14
C PRO A 304 9.93 0.30 14.46
N GLY A 305 9.51 1.52 14.18
CA GLY A 305 10.31 2.74 14.37
C GLY A 305 10.27 3.33 15.78
N LEU A 306 9.30 2.91 16.60
CA LEU A 306 9.15 3.37 17.99
C LEU A 306 8.89 2.19 18.93
N VAL A 307 9.59 2.17 20.06
CA VAL A 307 9.38 1.19 21.14
C VAL A 307 9.06 1.96 22.43
N VAL A 308 7.97 1.60 23.10
CA VAL A 308 7.59 2.25 24.37
C VAL A 308 7.44 1.19 25.45
N GLY A 309 8.07 1.42 26.62
CA GLY A 309 7.95 0.51 27.75
C GLY A 309 8.02 1.23 29.10
N ILE A 310 7.47 0.57 30.13
CA ILE A 310 7.45 1.12 31.50
C ILE A 310 8.77 0.81 32.19
N ARG A 311 9.32 1.85 32.86
CA ARG A 311 10.55 1.76 33.65
C ARG A 311 10.50 0.61 34.66
N SER A 312 11.46 -0.30 34.55
CA SER A 312 11.65 -1.41 35.47
C SER A 312 13.03 -2.05 35.26
N PRO A 313 13.53 -2.86 36.21
CA PRO A 313 14.77 -3.63 35.97
C PRO A 313 14.68 -4.56 34.76
N HIS A 314 13.50 -5.08 34.45
CA HIS A 314 13.27 -5.95 33.27
C HIS A 314 13.33 -5.13 31.96
N PHE A 315 12.82 -3.89 31.97
CA PHE A 315 12.94 -2.99 30.82
C PHE A 315 14.39 -2.58 30.58
N GLU A 316 15.15 -2.31 31.65
CA GLU A 316 16.58 -2.00 31.54
C GLU A 316 17.36 -3.16 30.93
N HIS A 317 17.11 -4.39 31.40
CA HIS A 317 17.74 -5.59 30.86
C HIS A 317 17.35 -5.84 29.38
N PHE A 318 16.08 -5.68 29.03
CA PHE A 318 15.60 -5.69 27.66
C PHE A 318 16.36 -4.70 26.78
N LEU A 319 16.50 -3.44 27.24
CA LEU A 319 17.19 -2.39 26.51
C LEU A 319 18.69 -2.72 26.30
N GLN A 320 19.37 -3.23 27.32
CA GLN A 320 20.76 -3.66 27.22
C GLN A 320 20.93 -4.77 26.17
N THR A 321 20.03 -5.74 26.18
CA THR A 321 20.01 -6.81 25.16
C THR A 321 19.75 -6.26 23.77
N LEU A 322 18.76 -5.35 23.62
CA LEU A 322 18.44 -4.73 22.33
C LEU A 322 19.65 -3.95 21.78
N VAL A 323 20.35 -3.18 22.63
CA VAL A 323 21.59 -2.47 22.26
C VAL A 323 22.63 -3.44 21.71
N ALA A 324 22.88 -4.57 22.42
CA ALA A 324 23.85 -5.56 21.98
C ALA A 324 23.43 -6.19 20.63
N ARG A 325 22.15 -6.58 20.48
CA ARG A 325 21.66 -7.20 19.22
C ARG A 325 21.69 -6.22 18.04
N MET A 326 21.40 -4.94 18.25
CA MET A 326 21.50 -3.93 17.19
C MET A 326 22.94 -3.63 16.81
N ALA A 327 23.86 -3.62 17.78
CA ALA A 327 25.29 -3.42 17.52
C ALA A 327 25.93 -4.56 16.69
N ASP A 328 25.41 -5.78 16.83
CA ASP A 328 25.88 -6.96 16.10
C ASP A 328 25.41 -6.97 14.62
N GLN A 329 24.51 -6.07 14.22
CA GLN A 329 23.97 -6.03 12.85
C GLN A 329 24.93 -5.29 11.90
N GLY A 330 25.18 -5.90 10.75
CA GLY A 330 26.00 -5.31 9.69
C GLY A 330 25.27 -4.32 8.80
N PRO A 331 26.02 -3.54 8.01
CA PRO A 331 25.43 -2.64 7.02
C PRO A 331 24.75 -3.39 5.88
N GLN A 332 23.73 -2.76 5.29
CA GLN A 332 22.98 -3.33 4.18
C GLN A 332 22.81 -2.30 3.05
N THR A 333 22.75 -2.78 1.81
CA THR A 333 22.48 -1.93 0.64
C THR A 333 20.99 -1.56 0.61
N MET A 334 20.69 -0.27 0.45
CA MET A 334 19.32 0.22 0.28
C MET A 334 18.89 0.16 -1.20
N LEU A 335 17.61 0.23 -1.44
CA LEU A 335 16.96 0.16 -2.76
C LEU A 335 17.58 1.11 -3.80
N ASN A 336 17.96 2.30 -3.39
CA ASN A 336 18.58 3.29 -4.26
C ASN A 336 19.27 4.41 -3.43
N ALA A 337 20.12 5.17 -4.08
CA ALA A 337 20.86 6.27 -3.44
C ALA A 337 19.96 7.38 -2.86
N GLY A 338 18.76 7.59 -3.41
CA GLY A 338 17.79 8.55 -2.89
C GLY A 338 17.24 8.12 -1.52
N THR A 339 16.86 6.85 -1.40
CA THR A 339 16.40 6.26 -0.13
C THR A 339 17.52 6.30 0.92
N LEU A 340 18.75 5.95 0.54
CA LEU A 340 19.90 6.02 1.44
C LEU A 340 20.14 7.44 1.97
N ARG A 341 20.13 8.45 1.09
CA ARG A 341 20.28 9.86 1.51
C ARG A 341 19.18 10.29 2.46
N SER A 342 17.93 9.91 2.20
CA SER A 342 16.80 10.22 3.09
C SER A 342 16.98 9.59 4.47
N TYR A 343 17.42 8.32 4.53
CA TYR A 343 17.73 7.64 5.77
C TYR A 343 18.85 8.34 6.53
N GLN A 344 19.99 8.63 5.87
CA GLN A 344 21.13 9.32 6.47
C GLN A 344 20.74 10.68 7.05
N ASN A 345 19.95 11.47 6.32
CA ASN A 345 19.47 12.76 6.79
C ASN A 345 18.58 12.62 8.04
N ALA A 346 17.64 11.66 8.05
CA ALA A 346 16.78 11.42 9.21
C ALA A 346 17.60 10.99 10.44
N VAL A 347 18.59 10.11 10.27
CA VAL A 347 19.52 9.72 11.34
C VAL A 347 20.31 10.94 11.85
N GLN A 348 20.78 11.83 10.98
CA GLN A 348 21.46 13.06 11.41
C GLN A 348 20.56 13.99 12.23
N HIS A 349 19.28 14.11 11.90
CA HIS A 349 18.33 14.88 12.70
C HIS A 349 18.16 14.28 14.11
N LEU A 350 18.07 12.95 14.23
CA LEU A 350 18.02 12.28 15.52
C LEU A 350 19.30 12.52 16.34
N LEU A 351 20.49 12.38 15.73
CA LEU A 351 21.78 12.60 16.38
C LEU A 351 21.98 14.04 16.87
N ALA A 352 21.39 15.01 16.17
CA ALA A 352 21.53 16.43 16.51
C ALA A 352 20.57 16.90 17.61
N HIS A 353 19.54 16.10 17.95
CA HIS A 353 18.51 16.51 18.90
C HIS A 353 18.95 16.30 20.37
N PRO A 354 18.94 17.34 21.24
CA PRO A 354 19.49 17.24 22.61
C PRO A 354 18.71 16.27 23.53
N GLY A 355 17.44 15.99 23.23
CA GLY A 355 16.60 15.04 23.98
C GLY A 355 16.71 13.60 23.47
N ILE A 356 17.65 13.30 22.56
CA ILE A 356 17.82 11.96 21.98
C ILE A 356 19.25 11.48 22.22
N GLN A 357 19.38 10.29 22.79
CA GLN A 357 20.64 9.61 23.04
C GLN A 357 20.86 8.51 22.00
N HIS A 358 22.01 8.50 21.35
CA HIS A 358 22.44 7.39 20.50
C HIS A 358 22.92 6.22 21.38
N LEU A 359 22.36 5.03 21.19
CA LEU A 359 22.67 3.84 21.98
C LEU A 359 23.51 2.82 21.26
N ALA A 360 23.22 2.58 19.97
CA ALA A 360 23.95 1.61 19.15
C ALA A 360 23.91 1.98 17.67
N GLY A 361 24.90 1.54 16.94
CA GLY A 361 25.09 1.74 15.50
C GLY A 361 26.44 2.37 15.18
N GLN A 362 26.93 2.11 13.96
CA GLN A 362 28.17 2.69 13.47
C GLN A 362 27.89 3.98 12.69
N PRO A 363 28.86 4.89 12.58
CA PRO A 363 28.74 6.04 11.69
C PRO A 363 28.39 5.62 10.26
N GLN A 364 27.53 6.40 9.62
CA GLN A 364 27.14 6.15 8.22
C GLN A 364 28.35 6.34 7.30
N THR A 365 28.73 5.29 6.57
CA THR A 365 29.87 5.32 5.64
C THR A 365 29.50 4.64 4.33
N GLY A 366 30.00 5.20 3.21
CA GLY A 366 29.77 4.63 1.88
C GLY A 366 28.28 4.66 1.44
N ASN A 367 27.90 3.64 0.66
CA ASN A 367 26.57 3.53 0.03
C ASN A 367 25.64 2.52 0.73
N GLN A 368 25.95 2.12 1.97
CA GLN A 368 25.16 1.18 2.76
C GLN A 368 24.60 1.84 4.01
N ALA A 369 23.37 1.45 4.39
CA ALA A 369 22.75 1.89 5.63
C ALA A 369 23.28 1.08 6.81
N GLN A 370 23.67 1.79 7.87
CA GLN A 370 24.06 1.23 9.15
C GLN A 370 22.85 1.20 10.09
N PRO A 371 22.55 0.06 10.75
CA PRO A 371 21.51 0.00 11.76
C PRO A 371 21.76 0.98 12.90
N GLN A 372 20.67 1.61 13.42
CA GLN A 372 20.75 2.63 14.45
C GLN A 372 19.69 2.39 15.54
N LEU A 373 20.10 2.60 16.78
CA LEU A 373 19.23 2.56 17.95
C LEU A 373 19.39 3.84 18.77
N PHE A 374 18.26 4.46 19.08
CA PHE A 374 18.22 5.67 19.91
C PHE A 374 17.33 5.48 21.13
N LYS A 375 17.56 6.30 22.17
CA LYS A 375 16.63 6.50 23.28
C LYS A 375 16.21 7.97 23.30
N ALA A 376 14.91 8.24 23.31
CA ALA A 376 14.39 9.59 23.40
C ALA A 376 13.84 9.88 24.80
N ASP A 377 13.95 11.13 25.22
CA ASP A 377 13.27 11.63 26.41
C ASP A 377 11.75 11.54 26.22
N VAL A 378 11.05 11.07 27.25
CA VAL A 378 9.59 10.89 27.21
C VAL A 378 8.84 12.19 26.94
N SER A 379 9.41 13.34 27.34
CA SER A 379 8.81 14.65 27.09
C SER A 379 8.61 14.94 25.60
N LEU A 380 9.48 14.42 24.72
CA LEU A 380 9.30 14.56 23.27
C LEU A 380 8.03 13.87 22.79
N LEU A 381 7.74 12.67 23.31
CA LEU A 381 6.53 11.94 22.94
C LEU A 381 5.27 12.60 23.56
N LEU A 382 5.34 13.02 24.84
CA LEU A 382 4.25 13.69 25.53
C LEU A 382 3.90 15.06 24.92
N ASN A 383 4.89 15.77 24.37
CA ASN A 383 4.68 17.04 23.68
C ASN A 383 4.31 16.89 22.20
N GLY A 384 4.27 15.66 21.69
CA GLY A 384 3.97 15.39 20.27
C GLY A 384 5.04 15.92 19.32
N ASP A 385 6.32 15.84 19.73
CA ASP A 385 7.44 16.34 18.92
C ASP A 385 7.43 15.70 17.53
N PRO A 386 7.48 16.50 16.45
CA PRO A 386 7.45 15.99 15.08
C PRO A 386 8.52 14.94 14.78
N LEU A 387 9.69 15.03 15.38
CA LEU A 387 10.80 14.12 15.16
C LEU A 387 10.48 12.66 15.55
N LEU A 388 9.65 12.48 16.61
CA LEU A 388 9.16 11.16 17.01
C LEU A 388 7.89 10.71 16.28
N GLN A 389 7.33 11.55 15.41
CA GLN A 389 6.18 11.22 14.55
C GLN A 389 6.59 10.94 13.11
N GLU A 390 7.82 11.31 12.73
CA GLU A 390 8.35 11.10 11.38
C GLU A 390 8.97 9.71 11.24
N GLU A 391 8.69 9.06 10.12
CA GLU A 391 9.26 7.77 9.77
C GLU A 391 10.74 7.92 9.38
N VAL A 392 11.60 7.14 10.02
CA VAL A 392 12.98 6.92 9.57
C VAL A 392 13.02 5.67 8.70
N PHE A 393 12.86 5.84 7.40
CA PHE A 393 12.74 4.70 6.46
C PHE A 393 14.08 4.01 6.26
N GLY A 394 14.33 2.99 7.08
CA GLY A 394 15.58 2.24 7.14
C GLY A 394 15.74 1.49 8.47
N PRO A 395 16.90 0.84 8.73
CA PRO A 395 17.10 0.00 9.90
C PRO A 395 17.34 0.83 11.17
N CYS A 396 16.29 1.52 11.64
CA CYS A 396 16.35 2.43 12.78
C CYS A 396 15.13 2.24 13.69
N THR A 397 15.35 2.33 15.01
CA THR A 397 14.26 2.41 15.99
C THR A 397 14.63 3.33 17.15
N VAL A 398 13.61 3.96 17.73
CA VAL A 398 13.74 4.85 18.90
C VAL A 398 13.01 4.22 20.08
N VAL A 399 13.66 4.15 21.24
CA VAL A 399 13.08 3.63 22.48
C VAL A 399 12.69 4.80 23.38
N VAL A 400 11.48 4.75 23.95
CA VAL A 400 10.99 5.70 24.95
C VAL A 400 10.62 4.94 26.21
N GLU A 401 11.18 5.37 27.33
CA GLU A 401 10.88 4.83 28.65
C GLU A 401 9.88 5.75 29.36
N VAL A 402 8.74 5.18 29.78
CA VAL A 402 7.72 5.90 30.56
C VAL A 402 7.75 5.48 32.03
N ALA A 403 7.29 6.34 32.93
CA ALA A 403 7.36 6.11 34.38
C ALA A 403 6.38 5.01 34.84
N ASP A 404 5.15 5.02 34.30
CA ASP A 404 4.06 4.16 34.73
C ASP A 404 2.98 3.99 33.63
N ALA A 405 1.92 3.25 33.96
CA ALA A 405 0.79 2.98 33.06
C ALA A 405 0.01 4.24 32.66
N GLN A 406 -0.07 5.24 33.53
CA GLN A 406 -0.76 6.49 33.24
C GLN A 406 0.02 7.29 32.19
N GLN A 407 1.33 7.42 32.38
CA GLN A 407 2.20 8.11 31.44
C GLN A 407 2.29 7.35 30.09
N LEU A 408 2.25 6.00 30.12
CA LEU A 408 2.15 5.20 28.90
C LEU A 408 0.89 5.56 28.10
N ALA A 409 -0.27 5.55 28.75
CA ALA A 409 -1.52 5.88 28.09
C ALA A 409 -1.54 7.33 27.57
N GLU A 410 -0.94 8.27 28.29
CA GLU A 410 -0.80 9.66 27.87
C GLU A 410 0.12 9.78 26.65
N ALA A 411 1.29 9.17 26.66
CA ALA A 411 2.22 9.15 25.55
C ALA A 411 1.57 8.60 24.27
N LEU A 412 0.82 7.50 24.38
CA LEU A 412 0.13 6.91 23.25
C LEU A 412 -1.02 7.79 22.68
N ARG A 413 -1.64 8.65 23.52
CA ARG A 413 -2.64 9.62 23.03
C ARG A 413 -2.04 10.66 22.09
N HIS A 414 -0.78 11.01 22.27
CA HIS A 414 -0.06 12.00 21.45
C HIS A 414 0.46 11.43 20.12
N LEU A 415 0.46 10.11 19.95
CA LEU A 415 0.79 9.50 18.65
C LEU A 415 -0.21 9.94 17.58
N GLN A 416 0.30 10.22 16.39
CA GLN A 416 -0.50 10.39 15.18
C GLN A 416 -1.05 9.04 14.69
N GLY A 417 -1.75 9.03 13.55
CA GLY A 417 -2.25 7.79 12.95
C GLY A 417 -1.12 6.89 12.44
N GLN A 418 -1.31 5.58 12.58
CA GLN A 418 -0.34 4.53 12.30
C GLN A 418 -0.93 3.44 11.41
N LEU A 419 -0.11 2.74 10.64
CA LEU A 419 -0.51 1.50 9.97
C LEU A 419 -0.72 0.38 10.98
N THR A 420 0.22 0.25 11.93
CA THR A 420 0.19 -0.81 12.94
C THR A 420 0.50 -0.28 14.34
N ALA A 421 0.00 -0.99 15.35
CA ALA A 421 0.47 -0.90 16.72
C ALA A 421 0.57 -2.31 17.30
N THR A 422 1.66 -2.59 18.01
CA THR A 422 1.93 -3.92 18.57
C THR A 422 1.95 -3.87 20.08
N LEU A 423 1.26 -4.81 20.74
CA LEU A 423 1.42 -5.11 22.16
C LEU A 423 2.26 -6.39 22.32
N ILE A 424 3.34 -6.29 23.08
CA ILE A 424 4.09 -7.45 23.56
C ILE A 424 3.69 -7.65 25.02
N ALA A 425 2.93 -8.71 25.29
CA ALA A 425 2.19 -8.88 26.52
C ALA A 425 2.08 -10.36 26.94
N GLU A 426 2.01 -10.60 28.24
CA GLU A 426 1.54 -11.85 28.83
C GLU A 426 0.03 -11.71 29.21
N PRO A 427 -0.68 -12.81 29.55
CA PRO A 427 -2.09 -12.74 29.90
C PRO A 427 -2.44 -11.73 31.00
N ASP A 428 -1.60 -11.61 32.02
CA ASP A 428 -1.81 -10.66 33.12
C ASP A 428 -1.62 -9.21 32.68
N ASP A 429 -0.71 -8.96 31.73
CA ASP A 429 -0.57 -7.64 31.11
C ASP A 429 -1.85 -7.25 30.36
N LEU A 430 -2.46 -8.19 29.61
CA LEU A 430 -3.67 -7.92 28.84
C LEU A 430 -4.85 -7.51 29.75
N HIS A 431 -4.93 -8.07 30.95
CA HIS A 431 -5.92 -7.64 31.96
C HIS A 431 -5.59 -6.27 32.54
N ALA A 432 -4.33 -6.06 32.97
CA ALA A 432 -3.90 -4.83 33.62
C ALA A 432 -3.94 -3.62 32.67
N PHE A 433 -3.65 -3.82 31.40
CA PHE A 433 -3.55 -2.77 30.36
C PHE A 433 -4.68 -2.84 29.32
N ALA A 434 -5.83 -3.47 29.62
CA ALA A 434 -6.96 -3.60 28.71
C ALA A 434 -7.44 -2.26 28.13
N SER A 435 -7.29 -1.17 28.90
CA SER A 435 -7.67 0.19 28.47
C SER A 435 -6.81 0.74 27.33
N LEU A 436 -5.66 0.14 27.02
CA LEU A 436 -4.84 0.55 25.87
C LEU A 436 -5.45 0.13 24.54
N VAL A 437 -6.21 -0.97 24.48
CA VAL A 437 -6.76 -1.48 23.21
C VAL A 437 -7.68 -0.45 22.54
N PRO A 438 -8.72 0.11 23.20
CA PRO A 438 -9.56 1.14 22.60
C PRO A 438 -8.79 2.43 22.22
N LEU A 439 -7.69 2.72 22.93
CA LEU A 439 -6.82 3.84 22.57
C LEU A 439 -6.08 3.56 21.26
N LEU A 440 -5.52 2.36 21.11
CA LEU A 440 -4.77 1.94 19.94
C LEU A 440 -5.67 1.75 18.69
N GLU A 441 -6.93 1.29 18.87
CA GLU A 441 -7.93 1.23 17.80
C GLU A 441 -8.15 2.60 17.12
N ARG A 442 -8.01 3.68 17.87
CA ARG A 442 -8.11 5.05 17.34
C ARG A 442 -6.85 5.52 16.64
N LYS A 443 -5.74 4.80 16.79
CA LYS A 443 -4.42 5.19 16.30
C LYS A 443 -3.92 4.35 15.14
N ALA A 444 -4.33 3.08 15.03
CA ALA A 444 -3.77 2.16 14.04
C ALA A 444 -4.85 1.37 13.31
N GLY A 445 -4.56 1.03 12.06
CA GLY A 445 -5.44 0.17 11.25
C GLY A 445 -5.31 -1.31 11.59
N ARG A 446 -4.14 -1.76 12.08
CA ARG A 446 -3.90 -3.15 12.47
C ARG A 446 -3.26 -3.22 13.87
N LEU A 447 -3.90 -3.92 14.78
CA LEU A 447 -3.37 -4.21 16.11
C LEU A 447 -2.78 -5.61 16.14
N LEU A 448 -1.56 -5.74 16.63
CA LEU A 448 -0.85 -7.00 16.77
C LEU A 448 -0.65 -7.34 18.26
N LEU A 449 -0.70 -8.62 18.55
CA LEU A 449 -0.34 -9.16 19.85
C LEU A 449 0.81 -10.17 19.68
N ASN A 450 1.90 -9.96 20.40
CA ASN A 450 3.06 -10.86 20.44
C ASN A 450 3.64 -11.24 19.07
N GLY A 451 3.63 -10.29 18.12
CA GLY A 451 4.20 -10.45 16.79
C GLY A 451 4.77 -9.12 16.31
N TYR A 452 5.62 -9.15 15.29
CA TYR A 452 6.19 -7.93 14.72
C TYR A 452 5.49 -7.56 13.42
N PRO A 453 5.35 -6.26 13.12
CA PRO A 453 4.48 -5.80 12.04
C PRO A 453 5.07 -5.97 10.63
N THR A 454 6.34 -6.33 10.50
CA THR A 454 7.03 -6.56 9.22
C THR A 454 6.46 -7.79 8.50
N GLY A 455 5.54 -7.55 7.61
CA GLY A 455 4.79 -8.55 6.87
C GLY A 455 3.29 -8.28 6.93
N VAL A 456 2.64 -8.43 5.77
CA VAL A 456 1.20 -8.19 5.62
C VAL A 456 0.60 -9.33 4.82
N GLU A 457 -0.28 -10.12 5.46
CA GLU A 457 -1.03 -11.18 4.80
C GLU A 457 -2.05 -10.58 3.82
N VAL A 458 -2.37 -11.31 2.76
CA VAL A 458 -3.39 -10.91 1.78
C VAL A 458 -4.61 -11.78 1.96
N SER A 459 -5.63 -11.25 2.64
CA SER A 459 -6.83 -12.00 3.02
C SER A 459 -8.06 -11.09 3.16
N ASP A 460 -9.24 -11.68 3.32
CA ASP A 460 -10.51 -10.93 3.47
C ASP A 460 -10.52 -10.01 4.70
N ALA A 461 -9.91 -10.42 5.80
CA ALA A 461 -9.94 -9.68 7.06
C ALA A 461 -8.77 -8.70 7.25
N MET A 462 -7.84 -8.63 6.28
CA MET A 462 -6.67 -7.76 6.43
C MET A 462 -7.04 -6.28 6.27
N VAL A 463 -6.51 -5.48 7.17
CA VAL A 463 -6.47 -4.02 7.06
C VAL A 463 -5.02 -3.56 7.05
N HIS A 464 -4.61 -2.94 5.94
CA HIS A 464 -3.36 -2.21 5.81
C HIS A 464 -3.72 -0.76 5.46
N GLY A 465 -3.89 0.01 6.48
CA GLY A 465 -4.42 1.36 6.47
C GLY A 465 -4.30 1.97 7.86
N GLY A 466 -5.05 3.02 8.13
CA GLY A 466 -5.07 3.67 9.44
C GLY A 466 -5.36 5.15 9.34
N PRO A 467 -5.49 5.86 10.46
CA PRO A 467 -5.72 7.30 10.46
C PRO A 467 -4.56 8.10 9.88
N TYR A 468 -4.83 9.31 9.42
CA TYR A 468 -3.78 10.23 8.96
C TYR A 468 -2.72 10.46 10.07
N PRO A 469 -1.41 10.45 9.74
CA PRO A 469 -0.79 10.50 8.41
C PRO A 469 -0.49 9.13 7.77
N ALA A 470 -0.87 8.00 8.38
CA ALA A 470 -0.60 6.70 7.79
C ALA A 470 -1.31 6.52 6.44
N THR A 471 -2.53 7.02 6.33
CA THR A 471 -3.24 7.08 5.04
C THR A 471 -3.99 8.41 4.86
N SER A 472 -4.34 8.69 3.60
CA SER A 472 -5.20 9.84 3.25
C SER A 472 -6.69 9.59 3.52
N ASP A 473 -7.13 8.32 3.57
CA ASP A 473 -8.51 7.93 3.88
C ASP A 473 -8.53 6.74 4.86
N ALA A 474 -8.82 7.04 6.13
CA ALA A 474 -8.86 6.06 7.21
C ALA A 474 -9.97 5.00 7.09
N ARG A 475 -10.90 5.14 6.13
CA ARG A 475 -12.00 4.19 5.90
C ARG A 475 -11.60 3.03 5.00
N GLY A 476 -10.44 3.14 4.33
CA GLY A 476 -9.96 2.18 3.36
C GLY A 476 -8.81 1.31 3.86
N THR A 477 -8.46 0.36 3.03
CA THR A 477 -7.26 -0.48 3.16
C THR A 477 -6.56 -0.58 1.81
N SER A 478 -5.23 -0.69 1.80
CA SER A 478 -4.45 -0.92 0.57
C SER A 478 -4.18 -2.42 0.32
N VAL A 479 -4.41 -3.29 1.31
CA VAL A 479 -4.23 -4.74 1.21
C VAL A 479 -5.48 -5.46 1.71
N GLY A 480 -5.74 -6.65 1.16
CA GLY A 480 -6.95 -7.42 1.43
C GLY A 480 -8.06 -7.14 0.43
N THR A 481 -9.13 -7.92 0.49
CA THR A 481 -10.20 -7.87 -0.51
C THR A 481 -10.97 -6.56 -0.51
N LEU A 482 -11.06 -5.89 0.64
CA LEU A 482 -11.71 -4.58 0.76
C LEU A 482 -10.92 -3.43 0.11
N ALA A 483 -9.70 -3.67 -0.36
CA ALA A 483 -8.95 -2.67 -1.13
C ALA A 483 -9.68 -2.26 -2.42
N ILE A 484 -10.55 -3.10 -2.96
CA ILE A 484 -11.42 -2.81 -4.11
C ILE A 484 -12.38 -1.64 -3.83
N ASP A 485 -12.83 -1.46 -2.58
CA ASP A 485 -13.83 -0.46 -2.20
C ASP A 485 -13.38 0.97 -2.46
N ARG A 486 -12.06 1.20 -2.45
CA ARG A 486 -11.46 2.51 -2.76
C ARG A 486 -11.80 2.99 -4.18
N PHE A 487 -12.00 2.08 -5.11
CA PHE A 487 -12.25 2.37 -6.53
C PHE A 487 -13.71 2.15 -6.95
N LEU A 488 -14.61 2.04 -5.97
CA LEU A 488 -16.03 1.83 -6.19
C LEU A 488 -16.86 3.02 -5.68
N ARG A 489 -17.96 3.30 -6.37
CA ARG A 489 -18.97 4.25 -5.89
C ARG A 489 -20.38 3.71 -6.05
N PRO A 490 -21.33 4.05 -5.15
CA PRO A 490 -22.71 3.60 -5.27
C PRO A 490 -23.49 4.36 -6.35
N VAL A 491 -24.46 3.64 -6.97
CA VAL A 491 -25.47 4.21 -7.85
C VAL A 491 -26.82 3.62 -7.46
N CYS A 492 -27.83 4.45 -7.32
CA CYS A 492 -29.21 4.04 -7.02
C CYS A 492 -30.12 4.24 -8.24
N PHE A 493 -30.91 3.23 -8.55
CA PHE A 493 -31.97 3.25 -9.56
C PHE A 493 -33.34 3.36 -8.84
N GLN A 494 -34.14 4.33 -9.19
CA GLN A 494 -35.47 4.52 -8.62
C GLN A 494 -36.56 4.30 -9.69
N ASN A 495 -37.46 3.34 -9.47
CA ASN A 495 -38.56 2.98 -10.37
C ASN A 495 -38.11 2.58 -11.79
N TYR A 496 -36.93 1.98 -11.94
CA TYR A 496 -36.46 1.48 -13.23
C TYR A 496 -37.13 0.15 -13.59
N PRO A 497 -37.53 -0.04 -14.85
CA PRO A 497 -37.99 -1.34 -15.33
C PRO A 497 -36.89 -2.41 -15.22
N ASP A 498 -37.27 -3.63 -14.82
CA ASP A 498 -36.31 -4.73 -14.63
C ASP A 498 -35.42 -5.00 -15.86
N ALA A 499 -35.97 -4.89 -17.06
CA ALA A 499 -35.26 -5.10 -18.32
C ALA A 499 -34.12 -4.10 -18.55
N LEU A 500 -34.17 -2.90 -17.95
CA LEU A 500 -33.16 -1.84 -18.07
C LEU A 500 -32.16 -1.80 -16.91
N LEU A 501 -32.33 -2.67 -15.92
CA LEU A 501 -31.44 -2.75 -14.79
C LEU A 501 -30.15 -3.52 -15.13
N PRO A 502 -29.02 -3.17 -14.50
CA PRO A 502 -27.82 -4.01 -14.51
C PRO A 502 -28.12 -5.40 -13.93
N ASP A 503 -27.41 -6.41 -14.41
CA ASP A 503 -27.63 -7.82 -14.02
C ASP A 503 -27.57 -8.04 -12.49
N ALA A 504 -26.73 -7.29 -11.78
CA ALA A 504 -26.63 -7.32 -10.31
C ALA A 504 -27.96 -6.92 -9.60
N LEU A 505 -28.83 -6.16 -10.28
CA LEU A 505 -30.08 -5.61 -9.71
C LEU A 505 -31.35 -6.21 -10.28
N LYS A 506 -31.25 -7.07 -11.31
CA LYS A 506 -32.43 -7.74 -11.92
C LYS A 506 -33.14 -8.67 -10.95
N ASN A 507 -34.44 -8.77 -11.06
CA ASN A 507 -35.27 -9.65 -10.22
C ASN A 507 -34.75 -11.10 -10.24
N ALA A 508 -34.43 -11.64 -11.40
CA ALA A 508 -33.99 -13.02 -11.58
C ALA A 508 -32.59 -13.34 -10.99
N ASN A 509 -31.83 -12.34 -10.54
CA ASN A 509 -30.46 -12.50 -10.05
C ASN A 509 -29.55 -13.33 -10.99
N PRO A 510 -29.36 -12.94 -12.24
CA PRO A 510 -28.65 -13.76 -13.23
C PRO A 510 -27.18 -14.00 -12.88
N LEU A 511 -26.58 -13.19 -12.01
CA LEU A 511 -25.24 -13.35 -11.49
C LEU A 511 -25.15 -14.31 -10.29
N GLY A 512 -26.26 -14.70 -9.68
CA GLY A 512 -26.31 -15.57 -8.48
C GLY A 512 -25.62 -14.97 -7.26
N ILE A 513 -25.46 -13.64 -7.21
CA ILE A 513 -24.75 -12.93 -6.14
C ILE A 513 -25.60 -12.73 -4.90
N ALA A 514 -24.95 -12.59 -3.74
CA ALA A 514 -25.63 -12.18 -2.51
C ALA A 514 -26.08 -10.71 -2.62
N ARG A 515 -27.35 -10.45 -2.29
CA ARG A 515 -27.97 -9.13 -2.30
C ARG A 515 -28.70 -8.89 -1.00
N LEU A 516 -28.79 -7.65 -0.58
CA LEU A 516 -29.62 -7.26 0.58
C LEU A 516 -31.05 -6.95 0.07
N LEU A 517 -31.97 -7.88 0.27
CA LEU A 517 -33.38 -7.72 -0.09
C LEU A 517 -34.16 -7.25 1.15
N GLU A 518 -34.60 -6.00 1.16
CA GLU A 518 -35.37 -5.40 2.28
C GLU A 518 -34.71 -5.64 3.65
N GLY A 519 -33.36 -5.52 3.70
CA GLY A 519 -32.59 -5.70 4.92
C GLY A 519 -32.15 -7.13 5.21
N VAL A 520 -32.54 -8.11 4.39
CA VAL A 520 -32.17 -9.53 4.55
C VAL A 520 -31.22 -9.96 3.44
N SER A 521 -30.11 -10.60 3.80
CA SER A 521 -29.17 -11.16 2.80
C SER A 521 -29.79 -12.37 2.10
N SER A 522 -29.83 -12.37 0.77
CA SER A 522 -30.42 -13.44 -0.03
C SER A 522 -29.70 -13.56 -1.39
N ARG A 523 -29.73 -14.76 -1.97
CA ARG A 523 -29.36 -15.04 -3.35
C ARG A 523 -30.58 -15.33 -4.23
N GLU A 524 -31.76 -15.35 -3.65
CA GLU A 524 -33.01 -15.66 -4.33
C GLU A 524 -33.42 -14.56 -5.34
N ALA A 525 -34.29 -14.92 -6.25
CA ALA A 525 -35.00 -13.96 -7.10
C ALA A 525 -35.91 -13.06 -6.24
N VAL A 526 -36.26 -11.87 -6.75
CA VAL A 526 -37.12 -10.88 -6.08
C VAL A 526 -38.57 -11.10 -6.47
#